data_3dcd3d15d5cd5c16b896dbe0c7216e68
#
_entry.id   3dcd3d15d5cd5c16b896dbe0c7216e68
#
_cell.length_a   1.000
_cell.length_b   1.000
_cell.length_c   1.000
_cell.angle_alpha   90.00
_cell.angle_beta   90.00
_cell.angle_gamma   90.00
#
_symmetry.space_group_name_H-M   'P 1'
#
loop_
_entity.id
_entity.type
_entity.pdbx_description
1 polymer ?
#
loop_
_entity_poly.entity_id
_entity_poly.type
_entity_poly.pdbx_seq_one_letter_code
_entity_poly.pdbx_strand_id
1 'polypeptide(L)'
;GLEVRNSIIGLQRLAENASGGERSLQGLVLDLRGNPGGLLTSAVDVASLLVPKGSDIVSARGRGFPGVVYRSQVDPVLDPQTKLVVLVNSQTASAAEIVSGAVQDLDVGVIVGNERTFGKGLVQNVEDLPYNTALKYTVAKYYTPSGRCIQSTNYKEGGGLNAKDNGRYEAQKVKDKDKSVFYTKNGREVKDGGGVEADFKISPPKASLLEITLLRSGVYTDYAAEWSKKNELTSGFAIDDATFRDFKNFVMAKQKEGDIKLEAVYAEPIKDLKKVLKESGYKVSSKELDQLQANIIRDIQKDFDKYESDIKEDIGQNILARYLPERMLIQRGVKSDKQVNAALDLIKDGEKFDKILARTGNVREGIVGGSTFNTAAAGKLLDEDEFAAKFSLKW
;
A
#
# COMPACT_ATOMS: atom_id res chain seq x y z
N GLY A 1 -15.14 -3.10 -9.35
CA GLY A 1 -15.97 -1.93 -9.70
C GLY A 1 -17.30 -1.92 -9.00
N LEU A 2 -18.14 -2.96 -9.20
CA LEU A 2 -19.54 -2.98 -8.72
C LEU A 2 -19.67 -2.85 -7.18
N GLU A 3 -18.87 -3.58 -6.42
CA GLU A 3 -18.90 -3.53 -4.94
C GLU A 3 -18.55 -2.13 -4.42
N VAL A 4 -17.50 -1.52 -4.97
CA VAL A 4 -17.10 -0.15 -4.60
C VAL A 4 -18.21 0.85 -4.94
N ARG A 5 -18.81 0.73 -6.12
CA ARG A 5 -19.96 1.54 -6.53
C ARG A 5 -21.12 1.45 -5.54
N ASN A 6 -21.52 0.22 -5.20
CA ASN A 6 -22.60 -0.03 -4.27
C ASN A 6 -22.30 0.50 -2.86
N SER A 7 -21.04 0.41 -2.42
CA SER A 7 -20.59 0.97 -1.15
C SER A 7 -20.66 2.49 -1.13
N ILE A 8 -20.22 3.17 -2.19
CA ILE A 8 -20.33 4.64 -2.31
C ILE A 8 -21.80 5.07 -2.25
N ILE A 9 -22.67 4.46 -3.05
CA ILE A 9 -24.11 4.75 -3.05
C ILE A 9 -24.73 4.48 -1.68
N GLY A 10 -24.33 3.38 -1.02
CA GLY A 10 -24.80 3.06 0.33
C GLY A 10 -24.41 4.13 1.36
N LEU A 11 -23.16 4.63 1.30
CA LEU A 11 -22.68 5.70 2.17
C LEU A 11 -23.38 7.04 1.92
N GLN A 12 -23.63 7.38 0.65
CA GLN A 12 -24.42 8.59 0.29
C GLN A 12 -25.82 8.53 0.89
N ARG A 13 -26.53 7.41 0.72
CA ARG A 13 -27.88 7.21 1.31
C ARG A 13 -27.85 7.27 2.84
N LEU A 14 -26.83 6.71 3.48
CA LEU A 14 -26.68 6.79 4.93
C LEU A 14 -26.47 8.24 5.40
N ALA A 15 -25.66 9.02 4.68
CA ALA A 15 -25.44 10.43 5.02
C ALA A 15 -26.71 11.26 4.84
N GLU A 16 -27.45 11.06 3.74
CA GLU A 16 -28.75 11.71 3.48
C GLU A 16 -29.77 11.38 4.57
N ASN A 17 -29.92 10.09 4.92
CA ASN A 17 -30.85 9.66 5.96
C ASN A 17 -30.49 10.24 7.35
N ALA A 18 -29.19 10.27 7.69
CA ALA A 18 -28.71 10.78 8.97
C ALA A 18 -28.92 12.29 9.11
N SER A 19 -29.02 13.03 8.01
CA SER A 19 -29.21 14.48 7.97
C SER A 19 -30.65 14.91 7.68
N GLY A 20 -31.59 13.98 7.57
CA GLY A 20 -32.97 14.28 7.17
C GLY A 20 -33.09 14.77 5.72
N GLY A 21 -32.15 14.44 4.86
CA GLY A 21 -32.10 14.85 3.46
C GLY A 21 -31.39 16.20 3.21
N GLU A 22 -30.89 16.86 4.28
CA GLU A 22 -30.26 18.19 4.16
C GLU A 22 -28.77 18.15 3.79
N ARG A 23 -28.09 17.03 3.95
CA ARG A 23 -26.64 16.95 3.73
C ARG A 23 -26.25 15.75 2.88
N SER A 24 -25.48 16.01 1.83
CA SER A 24 -24.78 15.00 1.06
C SER A 24 -23.54 14.48 1.82
N LEU A 25 -22.92 13.41 1.31
CA LEU A 25 -21.67 12.87 1.82
C LEU A 25 -20.56 13.94 1.70
N GLN A 26 -20.01 14.40 2.82
CA GLN A 26 -19.01 15.47 2.84
C GLN A 26 -17.61 15.01 2.42
N GLY A 27 -17.30 13.74 2.66
CA GLY A 27 -16.00 13.17 2.31
C GLY A 27 -16.02 11.65 2.25
N LEU A 28 -15.12 11.11 1.48
CA LEU A 28 -14.89 9.68 1.31
C LEU A 28 -13.40 9.36 1.54
N VAL A 29 -13.14 8.38 2.36
CA VAL A 29 -11.79 7.79 2.53
C VAL A 29 -11.77 6.44 1.83
N LEU A 30 -10.96 6.31 0.78
CA LEU A 30 -10.70 5.04 0.09
C LEU A 30 -9.37 4.48 0.61
N ASP A 31 -9.41 3.36 1.32
CA ASP A 31 -8.22 2.72 1.85
C ASP A 31 -7.65 1.69 0.87
N LEU A 32 -6.50 1.99 0.30
CA LEU A 32 -5.72 1.12 -0.58
C LEU A 32 -4.42 0.64 0.08
N ARG A 33 -4.24 0.85 1.37
CA ARG A 33 -3.08 0.33 2.10
C ARG A 33 -3.08 -1.20 2.07
N GLY A 34 -1.92 -1.80 1.83
CA GLY A 34 -1.79 -3.25 1.73
C GLY A 34 -2.45 -3.87 0.49
N ASN A 35 -3.02 -3.08 -0.41
CA ASN A 35 -3.63 -3.59 -1.64
C ASN A 35 -2.55 -3.84 -2.71
N PRO A 36 -2.26 -5.11 -3.08
CA PRO A 36 -1.22 -5.44 -4.06
C PRO A 36 -1.64 -5.17 -5.51
N GLY A 37 -2.87 -4.69 -5.72
CA GLY A 37 -3.48 -4.52 -7.02
C GLY A 37 -4.37 -5.71 -7.41
N GLY A 38 -4.57 -5.85 -8.70
CA GLY A 38 -5.44 -6.87 -9.30
C GLY A 38 -5.61 -6.62 -10.79
N LEU A 39 -6.81 -6.80 -11.30
CA LEU A 39 -7.11 -6.62 -12.72
C LEU A 39 -7.04 -5.14 -13.12
N LEU A 40 -6.43 -4.87 -14.27
CA LEU A 40 -6.37 -3.53 -14.86
C LEU A 40 -7.78 -2.96 -15.10
N THR A 41 -8.66 -3.76 -15.69
CA THR A 41 -10.06 -3.37 -15.95
C THR A 41 -10.79 -2.98 -14.68
N SER A 42 -10.60 -3.72 -13.60
CA SER A 42 -11.19 -3.38 -12.29
C SER A 42 -10.63 -2.06 -11.73
N ALA A 43 -9.35 -1.74 -11.97
CA ALA A 43 -8.80 -0.44 -11.57
C ALA A 43 -9.40 0.70 -12.39
N VAL A 44 -9.57 0.50 -13.70
CA VAL A 44 -10.24 1.46 -14.58
C VAL A 44 -11.70 1.68 -14.14
N ASP A 45 -12.43 0.60 -13.84
CA ASP A 45 -13.79 0.68 -13.32
C ASP A 45 -13.86 1.51 -12.01
N VAL A 46 -12.99 1.20 -11.04
CA VAL A 46 -12.97 1.92 -9.75
C VAL A 46 -12.57 3.38 -9.95
N ALA A 47 -11.55 3.66 -10.74
CA ALA A 47 -11.15 5.04 -11.03
C ALA A 47 -12.28 5.82 -11.73
N SER A 48 -13.01 5.18 -12.65
CA SER A 48 -14.14 5.80 -13.37
C SER A 48 -15.30 6.22 -12.45
N LEU A 49 -15.42 5.61 -11.26
CA LEU A 49 -16.41 6.03 -10.26
C LEU A 49 -16.05 7.37 -9.58
N LEU A 50 -14.79 7.80 -9.70
CA LEU A 50 -14.19 8.87 -8.92
C LEU A 50 -13.77 10.06 -9.80
N VAL A 51 -13.46 9.82 -11.09
CA VAL A 51 -12.92 10.84 -11.99
C VAL A 51 -13.96 11.28 -13.02
N PRO A 52 -13.88 12.51 -13.59
CA PRO A 52 -14.79 12.96 -14.60
C PRO A 52 -14.79 12.07 -15.85
N LYS A 53 -15.96 11.88 -16.45
CA LYS A 53 -16.10 11.15 -17.72
C LYS A 53 -15.18 11.70 -18.79
N GLY A 54 -14.58 10.83 -19.60
CA GLY A 54 -13.63 11.18 -20.66
C GLY A 54 -12.19 11.39 -20.17
N SER A 55 -11.93 11.39 -18.84
CA SER A 55 -10.58 11.50 -18.31
C SER A 55 -9.74 10.27 -18.69
N ASP A 56 -8.49 10.48 -19.07
CA ASP A 56 -7.49 9.42 -19.16
C ASP A 56 -7.21 8.88 -17.76
N ILE A 57 -7.28 7.57 -17.56
CA ILE A 57 -7.00 6.92 -16.27
C ILE A 57 -5.58 6.34 -16.26
N VAL A 58 -5.24 5.62 -17.31
CA VAL A 58 -3.94 4.99 -17.46
C VAL A 58 -3.65 4.75 -18.95
N SER A 59 -2.40 4.82 -19.34
CA SER A 59 -1.96 4.36 -20.67
C SER A 59 -0.87 3.29 -20.52
N ALA A 60 -0.85 2.35 -21.47
CA ALA A 60 0.18 1.33 -21.59
C ALA A 60 0.97 1.56 -22.88
N ARG A 61 2.32 1.55 -22.79
CA ARG A 61 3.22 1.76 -23.94
C ARG A 61 4.44 0.86 -23.82
N GLY A 62 4.84 0.29 -24.95
CA GLY A 62 6.03 -0.58 -25.01
C GLY A 62 6.61 -0.65 -26.41
N ARG A 63 7.82 -1.20 -26.53
CA ARG A 63 8.47 -1.42 -27.81
C ARG A 63 7.72 -2.53 -28.57
N GLY A 64 7.18 -2.23 -29.73
CA GLY A 64 6.38 -3.18 -30.52
C GLY A 64 4.99 -3.48 -29.93
N PHE A 65 4.60 -2.75 -28.89
CA PHE A 65 3.29 -2.83 -28.27
C PHE A 65 2.46 -1.62 -28.74
N PRO A 66 1.26 -1.83 -29.32
CA PRO A 66 0.39 -0.72 -29.67
C PRO A 66 0.00 0.02 -28.41
N GLY A 67 0.19 1.34 -28.39
CA GLY A 67 -0.19 2.15 -27.24
C GLY A 67 -1.70 2.06 -26.99
N VAL A 68 -2.09 1.84 -25.74
CA VAL A 68 -3.50 1.80 -25.31
C VAL A 68 -3.73 2.85 -24.24
N VAL A 69 -4.84 3.58 -24.32
CA VAL A 69 -5.27 4.56 -23.33
C VAL A 69 -6.64 4.14 -22.81
N TYR A 70 -6.72 3.92 -21.50
CA TYR A 70 -7.97 3.61 -20.83
C TYR A 70 -8.58 4.89 -20.27
N ARG A 71 -9.84 5.16 -20.60
CA ARG A 71 -10.59 6.37 -20.25
C ARG A 71 -11.83 6.04 -19.47
N SER A 72 -12.24 6.95 -18.58
CA SER A 72 -13.56 6.87 -17.96
C SER A 72 -14.65 7.02 -19.02
N GLN A 73 -15.50 6.01 -19.16
CA GLN A 73 -16.64 6.01 -20.08
C GLN A 73 -17.96 6.45 -19.40
N VAL A 74 -17.96 6.55 -18.08
CA VAL A 74 -19.15 6.84 -17.28
C VAL A 74 -18.95 8.11 -16.45
N ASP A 75 -20.05 8.72 -16.06
CA ASP A 75 -20.02 9.80 -15.10
C ASP A 75 -19.66 9.29 -13.71
N PRO A 76 -18.90 10.05 -12.90
CA PRO A 76 -18.52 9.64 -11.56
C PRO A 76 -19.74 9.40 -10.68
N VAL A 77 -19.66 8.39 -9.82
CA VAL A 77 -20.70 8.12 -8.81
C VAL A 77 -20.50 9.00 -7.60
N LEU A 78 -19.25 9.36 -7.30
CA LEU A 78 -18.93 10.30 -6.23
C LEU A 78 -19.25 11.72 -6.67
N ASP A 79 -20.05 12.43 -5.86
CA ASP A 79 -20.34 13.85 -6.09
C ASP A 79 -19.02 14.64 -6.15
N PRO A 80 -18.81 15.51 -7.15
CA PRO A 80 -17.60 16.33 -7.26
C PRO A 80 -17.33 17.24 -6.05
N GLN A 81 -18.33 17.53 -5.23
CA GLN A 81 -18.18 18.30 -3.99
C GLN A 81 -17.73 17.42 -2.81
N THR A 82 -17.84 16.09 -2.91
CA THR A 82 -17.39 15.17 -1.88
C THR A 82 -15.86 15.13 -1.87
N LYS A 83 -15.23 15.49 -0.75
CA LYS A 83 -13.78 15.45 -0.60
C LYS A 83 -13.28 14.00 -0.59
N LEU A 84 -12.43 13.66 -1.55
CA LEU A 84 -11.86 12.32 -1.66
C LEU A 84 -10.46 12.27 -1.07
N VAL A 85 -10.24 11.35 -0.15
CA VAL A 85 -8.90 10.99 0.35
C VAL A 85 -8.63 9.52 0.02
N VAL A 86 -7.45 9.24 -0.52
CA VAL A 86 -6.99 7.86 -0.77
C VAL A 86 -5.82 7.56 0.15
N LEU A 87 -5.97 6.55 1.01
CA LEU A 87 -4.89 6.07 1.87
C LEU A 87 -4.02 5.07 1.11
N VAL A 88 -2.71 5.28 1.17
CA VAL A 88 -1.73 4.41 0.52
C VAL A 88 -0.54 4.09 1.44
N ASN A 89 0.17 3.01 1.14
CA ASN A 89 1.44 2.67 1.77
C ASN A 89 2.38 1.96 0.77
N SER A 90 3.57 1.56 1.23
CA SER A 90 4.56 0.86 0.39
C SER A 90 4.11 -0.50 -0.15
N GLN A 91 3.00 -1.04 0.32
CA GLN A 91 2.40 -2.30 -0.16
C GLN A 91 1.28 -2.05 -1.17
N THR A 92 0.82 -0.79 -1.33
CA THR A 92 -0.11 -0.40 -2.40
C THR A 92 0.62 -0.54 -3.74
N ALA A 93 0.15 -1.42 -4.63
CA ALA A 93 0.89 -1.78 -5.85
C ALA A 93 0.00 -1.96 -7.09
N SER A 94 0.60 -1.83 -8.28
CA SER A 94 -0.01 -2.20 -9.57
C SER A 94 -1.37 -1.52 -9.83
N ALA A 95 -2.47 -2.27 -9.97
CA ALA A 95 -3.81 -1.74 -10.20
C ALA A 95 -4.26 -0.72 -9.13
N ALA A 96 -3.85 -0.87 -7.87
CA ALA A 96 -4.12 0.11 -6.82
C ALA A 96 -3.35 1.42 -7.04
N GLU A 97 -2.16 1.35 -7.65
CA GLU A 97 -1.39 2.53 -8.02
C GLU A 97 -1.99 3.25 -9.24
N ILE A 98 -2.68 2.53 -10.11
CA ILE A 98 -3.44 3.14 -11.22
C ILE A 98 -4.57 4.01 -10.66
N VAL A 99 -5.34 3.49 -9.70
CA VAL A 99 -6.42 4.25 -9.05
C VAL A 99 -5.86 5.47 -8.32
N SER A 100 -4.87 5.29 -7.44
CA SER A 100 -4.29 6.40 -6.67
C SER A 100 -3.58 7.42 -7.57
N GLY A 101 -2.90 6.97 -8.60
CA GLY A 101 -2.22 7.82 -9.58
C GLY A 101 -3.20 8.64 -10.43
N ALA A 102 -4.32 8.05 -10.86
CA ALA A 102 -5.37 8.77 -11.56
C ALA A 102 -6.04 9.84 -10.68
N VAL A 103 -6.35 9.51 -9.42
CA VAL A 103 -6.90 10.46 -8.44
C VAL A 103 -5.95 11.63 -8.22
N GLN A 104 -4.65 11.37 -8.02
CA GLN A 104 -3.64 12.41 -7.80
C GLN A 104 -3.44 13.30 -9.03
N ASP A 105 -3.21 12.67 -10.19
CA ASP A 105 -2.82 13.41 -11.40
C ASP A 105 -3.96 14.24 -12.00
N LEU A 106 -5.21 13.82 -11.76
CA LEU A 106 -6.42 14.56 -12.15
C LEU A 106 -6.89 15.57 -11.09
N ASP A 107 -6.20 15.62 -9.94
CA ASP A 107 -6.55 16.51 -8.81
C ASP A 107 -8.00 16.34 -8.30
N VAL A 108 -8.52 15.11 -8.33
CA VAL A 108 -9.88 14.81 -7.83
C VAL A 108 -9.89 14.36 -6.38
N GLY A 109 -8.73 14.15 -5.76
CA GLY A 109 -8.59 13.79 -4.36
C GLY A 109 -7.15 13.90 -3.87
N VAL A 110 -6.97 13.80 -2.56
CA VAL A 110 -5.68 13.89 -1.87
C VAL A 110 -5.17 12.49 -1.52
N ILE A 111 -3.92 12.21 -1.86
CA ILE A 111 -3.25 10.98 -1.49
C ILE A 111 -2.59 11.14 -0.13
N VAL A 112 -2.97 10.29 0.82
CA VAL A 112 -2.46 10.31 2.20
C VAL A 112 -1.71 9.02 2.50
N GLY A 113 -0.52 9.11 3.06
CA GLY A 113 0.28 7.94 3.39
C GLY A 113 1.58 8.29 4.08
N ASN A 114 2.40 7.27 4.34
CA ASN A 114 3.72 7.51 4.94
C ASN A 114 4.71 8.11 3.94
N GLU A 115 4.85 7.46 2.79
CA GLU A 115 5.85 7.81 1.78
C GLU A 115 5.27 7.65 0.37
N ARG A 116 5.64 6.55 -0.29
CA ARG A 116 5.29 6.20 -1.66
C ARG A 116 4.70 4.81 -1.72
N THR A 117 3.93 4.57 -2.77
CA THR A 117 3.47 3.24 -3.12
C THR A 117 4.63 2.38 -3.65
N PHE A 118 4.36 1.13 -3.96
CA PHE A 118 5.37 0.12 -4.32
C PHE A 118 6.16 0.47 -5.60
N GLY A 119 5.48 1.00 -6.62
CA GLY A 119 6.08 1.30 -7.92
C GLY A 119 6.13 0.10 -8.87
N LYS A 120 5.02 -0.65 -9.00
CA LYS A 120 4.87 -1.76 -9.94
C LYS A 120 4.13 -1.29 -11.19
N GLY A 121 4.90 -0.82 -12.18
CA GLY A 121 4.38 -0.18 -13.39
C GLY A 121 4.65 -0.97 -14.69
N LEU A 122 4.79 -2.32 -14.63
CA LEU A 122 5.03 -3.16 -15.81
C LEU A 122 3.77 -3.89 -16.24
N VAL A 123 3.52 -3.89 -17.55
CA VAL A 123 2.54 -4.74 -18.23
C VAL A 123 3.24 -6.04 -18.63
N GLN A 124 2.72 -7.16 -18.15
CA GLN A 124 3.27 -8.47 -18.45
C GLN A 124 2.25 -9.30 -19.22
N ASN A 125 2.71 -10.02 -20.24
CA ASN A 125 1.95 -11.04 -20.93
C ASN A 125 2.33 -12.42 -20.42
N VAL A 126 1.39 -13.35 -20.46
CA VAL A 126 1.61 -14.77 -20.16
C VAL A 126 1.23 -15.56 -21.39
N GLU A 127 2.17 -16.31 -21.90
CA GLU A 127 2.00 -17.17 -23.06
C GLU A 127 2.17 -18.62 -22.66
N ASP A 128 1.15 -19.42 -22.91
CA ASP A 128 1.18 -20.85 -22.60
C ASP A 128 2.13 -21.57 -23.57
N LEU A 129 2.99 -22.40 -23.01
CA LEU A 129 3.97 -23.20 -23.74
C LEU A 129 3.64 -24.68 -23.61
N PRO A 130 4.25 -25.57 -24.46
CA PRO A 130 4.08 -27.01 -24.33
C PRO A 130 4.38 -27.52 -22.91
N TYR A 131 3.87 -28.70 -22.56
CA TYR A 131 4.09 -29.38 -21.27
C TYR A 131 3.54 -28.65 -20.03
N ASN A 132 2.40 -27.93 -20.16
CA ASN A 132 1.80 -27.16 -19.07
C ASN A 132 2.75 -26.14 -18.42
N THR A 133 3.64 -25.57 -19.23
CA THR A 133 4.51 -24.46 -18.81
C THR A 133 3.99 -23.15 -19.38
N ALA A 134 4.40 -22.03 -18.81
CA ALA A 134 4.05 -20.70 -19.31
C ALA A 134 5.23 -19.75 -19.24
N LEU A 135 5.33 -18.85 -20.24
CA LEU A 135 6.30 -17.78 -20.27
C LEU A 135 5.62 -16.47 -19.88
N LYS A 136 6.09 -15.85 -18.81
CA LYS A 136 5.68 -14.52 -18.39
C LYS A 136 6.75 -13.51 -18.74
N TYR A 137 6.41 -12.52 -19.58
CA TYR A 137 7.36 -11.51 -20.04
C TYR A 137 6.75 -10.11 -20.09
N THR A 138 7.60 -9.08 -19.94
CA THR A 138 7.18 -7.68 -19.95
C THR A 138 7.02 -7.18 -21.37
N VAL A 139 5.87 -6.58 -21.69
CA VAL A 139 5.54 -6.05 -23.02
C VAL A 139 5.42 -4.53 -23.03
N ALA A 140 5.06 -3.89 -21.90
CA ALA A 140 4.82 -2.45 -21.83
C ALA A 140 5.05 -1.92 -20.40
N LYS A 141 4.95 -0.59 -20.24
CA LYS A 141 4.89 0.12 -18.96
C LYS A 141 3.58 0.88 -18.85
N TYR A 142 3.10 1.03 -17.60
CA TYR A 142 1.97 1.89 -17.30
C TYR A 142 2.40 3.34 -17.08
N TYR A 143 1.57 4.25 -17.56
CA TYR A 143 1.72 5.69 -17.39
C TYR A 143 0.42 6.28 -16.86
N THR A 144 0.51 7.10 -15.82
CA THR A 144 -0.62 7.80 -15.23
C THR A 144 -1.07 8.98 -16.10
N PRO A 145 -2.17 9.68 -15.80
CA PRO A 145 -2.67 10.80 -16.60
C PRO A 145 -1.66 11.92 -16.84
N SER A 146 -0.77 12.20 -15.91
CA SER A 146 0.33 13.17 -16.09
C SER A 146 1.39 12.72 -17.10
N GLY A 147 1.38 11.45 -17.53
CA GLY A 147 2.36 10.84 -18.41
C GLY A 147 3.57 10.24 -17.71
N ARG A 148 3.64 10.29 -16.38
CA ARG A 148 4.73 9.66 -15.59
C ARG A 148 4.58 8.15 -15.52
N CYS A 149 5.74 7.46 -15.51
CA CYS A 149 5.81 6.02 -15.27
C CYS A 149 6.05 5.74 -13.78
N ILE A 150 5.17 5.00 -13.14
CA ILE A 150 5.29 4.67 -11.70
C ILE A 150 6.34 3.60 -11.39
N GLN A 151 6.91 2.93 -12.40
CA GLN A 151 7.86 1.82 -12.21
C GLN A 151 9.09 2.27 -11.41
N SER A 152 9.26 1.69 -10.21
CA SER A 152 10.35 2.05 -9.29
C SER A 152 11.67 1.36 -9.57
N THR A 153 11.64 0.26 -10.32
CA THR A 153 12.81 -0.59 -10.58
C THR A 153 13.32 -0.42 -11.99
N ASN A 154 14.62 -0.13 -12.12
CA ASN A 154 15.30 -0.08 -13.42
C ASN A 154 15.99 -1.42 -13.70
N TYR A 155 15.49 -2.15 -14.70
CA TYR A 155 16.08 -3.42 -15.14
C TYR A 155 17.17 -3.25 -16.20
N LYS A 156 17.42 -2.03 -16.70
CA LYS A 156 18.41 -1.77 -17.74
C LYS A 156 19.80 -1.46 -17.17
N GLU A 157 19.85 -0.85 -16.00
CA GLU A 157 21.09 -0.47 -15.35
C GLU A 157 21.42 -1.45 -14.23
N GLY A 158 22.42 -2.25 -14.41
CA GLY A 158 23.05 -3.01 -13.32
C GLY A 158 22.81 -4.49 -13.27
N GLY A 159 22.22 -5.06 -14.27
CA GLY A 159 22.04 -6.51 -14.28
C GLY A 159 23.20 -7.29 -14.90
N GLY A 160 24.40 -7.09 -14.45
CA GLY A 160 25.44 -8.11 -14.61
C GLY A 160 25.12 -9.28 -13.66
N LEU A 161 25.17 -10.50 -14.15
CA LEU A 161 25.21 -11.68 -13.29
C LEU A 161 26.42 -11.52 -12.35
N ASN A 162 26.19 -11.04 -11.15
CA ASN A 162 27.23 -10.99 -10.15
C ASN A 162 27.49 -12.44 -9.71
N ALA A 163 28.63 -12.96 -10.13
CA ALA A 163 29.09 -14.31 -9.73
C ALA A 163 29.18 -14.50 -8.21
N LYS A 164 29.14 -13.40 -7.42
CA LYS A 164 29.13 -13.40 -5.95
C LYS A 164 27.76 -13.72 -5.33
N ASP A 165 26.65 -13.53 -6.04
CA ASP A 165 25.28 -13.65 -5.51
C ASP A 165 24.51 -14.82 -6.13
N ASN A 166 25.15 -15.94 -6.43
CA ASN A 166 24.53 -17.15 -6.98
C ASN A 166 23.65 -16.88 -8.22
N GLY A 167 24.00 -15.89 -9.06
CA GLY A 167 23.28 -15.57 -10.29
C GLY A 167 21.94 -14.86 -10.07
N ARG A 168 21.66 -14.30 -8.88
CA ARG A 168 20.48 -13.49 -8.64
C ARG A 168 20.63 -12.12 -9.28
N TYR A 169 19.61 -11.73 -10.04
CA TYR A 169 19.50 -10.42 -10.66
C TYR A 169 19.00 -9.42 -9.61
N GLU A 170 19.86 -8.55 -9.09
CA GLU A 170 19.44 -7.42 -8.26
C GLU A 170 18.99 -6.26 -9.14
N ALA A 171 17.68 -6.06 -9.20
CA ALA A 171 17.09 -4.92 -9.86
C ALA A 171 17.27 -3.65 -8.99
N GLN A 172 17.92 -2.61 -9.54
CA GLN A 172 18.15 -1.35 -8.82
C GLN A 172 16.92 -0.44 -8.86
N LYS A 173 16.61 0.20 -7.73
CA LYS A 173 15.59 1.26 -7.69
C LYS A 173 16.09 2.49 -8.44
N VAL A 174 15.18 3.19 -9.12
CA VAL A 174 15.46 4.48 -9.75
C VAL A 174 15.89 5.47 -8.67
N LYS A 175 17.09 6.07 -8.83
CA LYS A 175 17.62 7.04 -7.87
C LYS A 175 16.86 8.36 -7.99
N ASP A 176 16.71 9.09 -6.89
CA ASP A 176 15.94 10.35 -6.88
C ASP A 176 16.46 11.40 -7.87
N LYS A 177 17.77 11.44 -8.11
CA LYS A 177 18.40 12.33 -9.11
C LYS A 177 18.04 12.00 -10.58
N ASP A 178 17.60 10.76 -10.84
CA ASP A 178 17.31 10.25 -12.18
C ASP A 178 15.79 10.29 -12.47
N LYS A 179 14.98 10.82 -11.54
CA LYS A 179 13.53 10.95 -11.67
C LYS A 179 13.18 12.23 -12.41
N SER A 180 12.27 12.10 -13.39
CA SER A 180 11.73 13.23 -14.13
C SER A 180 10.55 13.86 -13.38
N VAL A 181 10.38 15.16 -13.55
CA VAL A 181 9.26 15.91 -12.99
C VAL A 181 8.13 15.97 -14.00
N PHE A 182 6.92 15.71 -13.54
CA PHE A 182 5.66 15.83 -14.27
C PHE A 182 4.72 16.73 -13.48
N TYR A 183 3.59 17.09 -14.07
CA TYR A 183 2.62 17.98 -13.43
C TYR A 183 1.22 17.37 -13.49
N THR A 184 0.49 17.50 -12.38
CA THR A 184 -0.92 17.16 -12.31
C THR A 184 -1.76 18.14 -13.14
N LYS A 185 -3.07 17.90 -13.24
CA LYS A 185 -4.00 18.79 -13.94
C LYS A 185 -3.96 20.22 -13.40
N ASN A 186 -3.79 20.40 -12.10
CA ASN A 186 -3.67 21.70 -11.44
C ASN A 186 -2.22 22.25 -11.40
N GLY A 187 -1.26 21.56 -12.01
CA GLY A 187 0.14 21.99 -12.11
C GLY A 187 1.00 21.65 -10.88
N ARG A 188 0.53 20.79 -9.97
CA ARG A 188 1.34 20.29 -8.84
C ARG A 188 2.45 19.37 -9.35
N GLU A 189 3.64 19.46 -8.78
CA GLU A 189 4.76 18.60 -9.16
C GLU A 189 4.57 17.16 -8.67
N VAL A 190 4.76 16.20 -9.58
CA VAL A 190 4.80 14.77 -9.30
C VAL A 190 5.99 14.15 -10.05
N LYS A 191 6.54 13.06 -9.53
CA LYS A 191 7.76 12.44 -10.08
C LYS A 191 7.49 11.02 -10.56
N ASP A 192 8.22 10.59 -11.57
CA ASP A 192 8.25 9.20 -12.03
C ASP A 192 9.18 8.31 -11.21
N GLY A 193 9.34 7.05 -11.60
CA GLY A 193 10.38 6.15 -11.11
C GLY A 193 10.29 5.78 -9.62
N GLY A 194 9.11 5.91 -8.99
CA GLY A 194 9.06 5.65 -7.55
C GLY A 194 7.66 5.40 -6.97
N GLY A 195 6.71 4.92 -7.76
CA GLY A 195 5.31 4.80 -7.33
C GLY A 195 4.61 6.16 -7.22
N VAL A 196 3.47 6.18 -6.56
CA VAL A 196 2.70 7.38 -6.25
C VAL A 196 3.14 7.91 -4.89
N GLU A 197 3.61 9.15 -4.83
CA GLU A 197 4.02 9.81 -3.58
C GLU A 197 2.79 10.42 -2.89
N ALA A 198 2.71 10.30 -1.55
CA ALA A 198 1.63 10.90 -0.79
C ALA A 198 1.71 12.44 -0.82
N ASP A 199 0.57 13.10 -1.09
CA ASP A 199 0.41 14.55 -1.03
C ASP A 199 0.45 15.06 0.42
N PHE A 200 -0.10 14.26 1.33
CA PHE A 200 -0.11 14.53 2.75
C PHE A 200 0.53 13.35 3.50
N LYS A 201 1.70 13.60 4.10
CA LYS A 201 2.51 12.55 4.74
C LYS A 201 2.14 12.39 6.20
N ILE A 202 1.76 11.16 6.56
CA ILE A 202 1.50 10.73 7.93
C ILE A 202 2.24 9.44 8.18
N SER A 203 3.22 9.51 9.06
CA SER A 203 3.95 8.31 9.48
C SER A 203 3.06 7.45 10.37
N PRO A 204 2.96 6.14 10.12
CA PRO A 204 2.34 5.22 11.07
C PRO A 204 3.13 5.26 12.38
N PRO A 205 2.51 4.89 13.50
CA PRO A 205 3.25 4.67 14.74
C PRO A 205 4.39 3.67 14.46
N LYS A 206 5.57 3.96 15.02
CA LYS A 206 6.69 3.03 14.90
C LYS A 206 6.41 1.86 15.81
N ALA A 207 6.20 0.69 15.24
CA ALA A 207 6.14 -0.55 16.01
C ALA A 207 7.48 -0.76 16.73
N SER A 208 7.44 -1.18 17.97
CA SER A 208 8.62 -1.59 18.71
C SER A 208 9.19 -2.88 18.12
N LEU A 209 10.45 -3.16 18.44
CA LEU A 209 11.06 -4.42 18.01
C LEU A 209 10.37 -5.63 18.65
N LEU A 210 9.85 -5.46 19.87
CA LEU A 210 9.03 -6.46 20.54
C LEU A 210 7.76 -6.74 19.74
N GLU A 211 6.96 -5.71 19.39
CA GLU A 211 5.73 -5.85 18.60
C GLU A 211 6.01 -6.54 17.25
N ILE A 212 7.06 -6.12 16.54
CA ILE A 212 7.47 -6.76 15.28
C ILE A 212 7.78 -8.25 15.48
N THR A 213 8.45 -8.59 16.57
CA THR A 213 8.80 -9.99 16.88
C THR A 213 7.56 -10.80 17.20
N LEU A 214 6.67 -10.27 18.03
CA LEU A 214 5.42 -10.93 18.40
C LEU A 214 4.52 -11.16 17.18
N LEU A 215 4.39 -10.16 16.30
CA LEU A 215 3.63 -10.28 15.05
C LEU A 215 4.22 -11.35 14.11
N ARG A 216 5.54 -11.32 13.92
CA ARG A 216 6.22 -12.27 13.02
C ARG A 216 6.22 -13.71 13.53
N SER A 217 6.22 -13.91 14.85
CA SER A 217 6.17 -15.23 15.45
C SER A 217 4.79 -15.90 15.37
N GLY A 218 3.73 -15.13 15.07
CA GLY A 218 2.36 -15.63 15.09
C GLY A 218 1.77 -15.85 16.48
N VAL A 219 2.48 -15.45 17.55
CA VAL A 219 2.10 -15.72 18.93
C VAL A 219 0.75 -15.14 19.34
N TYR A 220 0.34 -14.01 18.75
CA TYR A 220 -0.99 -13.45 18.99
C TYR A 220 -2.11 -14.39 18.53
N THR A 221 -1.92 -15.02 17.36
CA THR A 221 -2.88 -16.01 16.82
C THR A 221 -2.92 -17.28 17.67
N ASP A 222 -1.75 -17.77 18.09
CA ASP A 222 -1.65 -18.94 18.97
C ASP A 222 -2.30 -18.68 20.31
N TYR A 223 -2.01 -17.53 20.93
CA TYR A 223 -2.63 -17.14 22.18
C TYR A 223 -4.16 -16.97 22.06
N ALA A 224 -4.61 -16.31 21.00
CA ALA A 224 -6.04 -16.16 20.73
C ALA A 224 -6.74 -17.53 20.59
N ALA A 225 -6.08 -18.52 19.99
CA ALA A 225 -6.59 -19.88 19.90
C ALA A 225 -6.70 -20.56 21.27
N GLU A 226 -5.68 -20.42 22.14
CA GLU A 226 -5.71 -21.00 23.49
C GLU A 226 -6.71 -20.28 24.39
N TRP A 227 -6.78 -18.96 24.32
CA TRP A 227 -7.73 -18.14 25.08
C TRP A 227 -9.17 -18.51 24.75
N SER A 228 -9.49 -18.69 23.46
CA SER A 228 -10.84 -19.01 22.99
C SER A 228 -11.33 -20.40 23.39
N LYS A 229 -10.45 -21.32 23.78
CA LYS A 229 -10.85 -22.63 24.33
C LYS A 229 -11.36 -22.55 25.75
N LYS A 230 -10.96 -21.52 26.49
CA LYS A 230 -11.19 -21.39 27.93
C LYS A 230 -12.17 -20.27 28.28
N ASN A 231 -12.43 -19.36 27.35
CA ASN A 231 -13.19 -18.16 27.58
C ASN A 231 -14.23 -17.94 26.49
N GLU A 232 -15.35 -17.31 26.85
CA GLU A 232 -16.37 -16.84 25.92
C GLU A 232 -16.24 -15.33 25.70
N LEU A 233 -16.58 -14.87 24.50
CA LEU A 233 -16.58 -13.46 24.18
C LEU A 233 -17.78 -12.76 24.83
N THR A 234 -17.51 -11.78 25.69
CA THR A 234 -18.54 -11.00 26.36
C THR A 234 -18.82 -9.68 25.65
N SER A 235 -20.03 -9.11 25.87
CA SER A 235 -20.35 -7.76 25.39
C SER A 235 -19.40 -6.74 26.03
N GLY A 236 -18.83 -5.82 25.21
CA GLY A 236 -17.86 -4.85 25.71
C GLY A 236 -16.43 -5.38 25.91
N PHE A 237 -16.10 -6.53 25.28
CA PHE A 237 -14.79 -7.16 25.40
C PHE A 237 -13.63 -6.17 25.17
N ALA A 238 -12.73 -6.15 26.14
CA ALA A 238 -11.44 -5.47 26.14
C ALA A 238 -10.41 -6.32 26.89
N ILE A 239 -9.15 -6.17 26.58
CA ILE A 239 -8.07 -6.89 27.26
C ILE A 239 -7.78 -6.20 28.60
N ASP A 240 -8.02 -6.92 29.69
CA ASP A 240 -7.69 -6.49 31.05
C ASP A 240 -6.24 -6.84 31.42
N ASP A 241 -5.81 -6.37 32.60
CA ASP A 241 -4.46 -6.61 33.10
C ASP A 241 -4.17 -8.07 33.40
N ALA A 242 -5.22 -8.85 33.72
CA ALA A 242 -5.08 -10.28 33.98
C ALA A 242 -4.78 -11.04 32.68
N THR A 243 -5.56 -10.76 31.63
CA THR A 243 -5.35 -11.33 30.28
C THR A 243 -4.00 -10.91 29.71
N PHE A 244 -3.59 -9.67 29.91
CA PHE A 244 -2.26 -9.20 29.47
C PHE A 244 -1.12 -9.93 30.19
N ARG A 245 -1.22 -10.14 31.50
CA ARG A 245 -0.23 -10.94 32.26
C ARG A 245 -0.19 -12.39 31.81
N ASP A 246 -1.36 -12.97 31.53
CA ASP A 246 -1.43 -14.34 30.98
C ASP A 246 -0.75 -14.44 29.62
N PHE A 247 -0.98 -13.47 28.75
CA PHE A 247 -0.27 -13.38 27.47
C PHE A 247 1.25 -13.27 27.64
N LYS A 248 1.75 -12.39 28.56
CA LYS A 248 3.19 -12.30 28.86
C LYS A 248 3.74 -13.66 29.30
N ASN A 249 3.05 -14.37 30.18
CA ASN A 249 3.46 -15.70 30.63
C ASN A 249 3.48 -16.72 29.47
N PHE A 250 2.48 -16.66 28.60
CA PHE A 250 2.41 -17.50 27.39
C PHE A 250 3.61 -17.27 26.46
N VAL A 251 3.94 -16.01 26.18
CA VAL A 251 5.12 -15.66 25.36
C VAL A 251 6.41 -16.16 25.99
N MET A 252 6.57 -15.98 27.32
CA MET A 252 7.76 -16.44 28.05
C MET A 252 7.90 -17.98 28.05
N ALA A 253 6.78 -18.70 28.14
CA ALA A 253 6.77 -20.15 28.01
C ALA A 253 7.22 -20.60 26.60
N LYS A 254 6.66 -19.99 25.57
CA LYS A 254 7.02 -20.23 24.16
C LYS A 254 8.48 -19.90 23.85
N GLN A 255 9.01 -18.84 24.45
CA GLN A 255 10.44 -18.52 24.36
C GLN A 255 11.31 -19.58 25.00
N LYS A 256 10.93 -20.08 26.19
CA LYS A 256 11.66 -21.15 26.88
C LYS A 256 11.62 -22.48 26.13
N GLU A 257 10.52 -22.77 25.45
CA GLU A 257 10.38 -23.95 24.57
C GLU A 257 11.18 -23.80 23.27
N GLY A 258 11.61 -22.58 22.91
CA GLY A 258 12.35 -22.29 21.70
C GLY A 258 11.49 -22.00 20.47
N ASP A 259 10.17 -21.95 20.64
CA ASP A 259 9.19 -21.64 19.58
C ASP A 259 9.26 -20.17 19.16
N ILE A 260 9.58 -19.29 20.10
CA ILE A 260 9.75 -17.85 19.86
C ILE A 260 11.16 -17.44 20.26
N LYS A 261 11.79 -16.65 19.38
CA LYS A 261 13.09 -16.01 19.67
C LYS A 261 12.90 -14.51 19.67
N LEU A 262 12.72 -13.90 20.84
CA LEU A 262 12.55 -12.45 20.96
C LEU A 262 13.75 -11.68 20.40
N GLU A 263 14.95 -12.28 20.42
CA GLU A 263 16.17 -11.75 19.87
C GLU A 263 16.31 -11.89 18.35
N ALA A 264 15.39 -12.58 17.66
CA ALA A 264 15.51 -12.90 16.23
C ALA A 264 15.69 -11.66 15.33
N VAL A 265 15.09 -10.54 15.71
CA VAL A 265 15.21 -9.26 14.98
C VAL A 265 16.65 -8.75 14.98
N TYR A 266 17.43 -9.07 16.00
CA TYR A 266 18.84 -8.66 16.14
C TYR A 266 19.82 -9.74 15.69
N ALA A 267 19.37 -10.97 15.47
CA ALA A 267 20.25 -12.10 15.18
C ALA A 267 21.09 -11.88 13.91
N GLU A 268 20.45 -11.45 12.81
CA GLU A 268 21.19 -11.19 11.56
C GLU A 268 22.09 -9.94 11.66
N PRO A 269 21.65 -8.76 12.17
CA PRO A 269 22.56 -7.62 12.41
C PRO A 269 23.77 -7.96 13.28
N ILE A 270 23.60 -8.75 14.34
CA ILE A 270 24.71 -9.16 15.21
C ILE A 270 25.65 -10.12 14.46
N LYS A 271 25.12 -11.04 13.66
CA LYS A 271 25.91 -11.97 12.85
C LYS A 271 26.70 -11.22 11.77
N ASP A 272 26.08 -10.25 11.10
CA ASP A 272 26.74 -9.40 10.12
C ASP A 272 27.85 -8.57 10.78
N LEU A 273 27.61 -8.01 11.96
CA LEU A 273 28.61 -7.32 12.74
C LEU A 273 29.78 -8.23 13.10
N LYS A 274 29.50 -9.47 13.58
CA LYS A 274 30.52 -10.48 13.86
C LYS A 274 31.39 -10.79 12.62
N LYS A 275 30.76 -10.89 11.47
CA LYS A 275 31.43 -11.14 10.19
C LYS A 275 32.35 -9.98 9.79
N VAL A 276 31.81 -8.74 9.79
CA VAL A 276 32.58 -7.54 9.44
C VAL A 276 33.77 -7.34 10.37
N LEU A 277 33.60 -7.51 11.67
CA LEU A 277 34.68 -7.39 12.65
C LEU A 277 35.78 -8.43 12.43
N LYS A 278 35.39 -9.67 12.11
CA LYS A 278 36.33 -10.76 11.79
C LYS A 278 37.12 -10.47 10.50
N GLU A 279 36.44 -9.98 9.46
CA GLU A 279 37.04 -9.64 8.16
C GLU A 279 37.98 -8.43 8.27
N SER A 280 37.66 -7.49 9.17
CA SER A 280 38.48 -6.29 9.43
C SER A 280 39.64 -6.52 10.40
N GLY A 281 39.80 -7.75 10.92
CA GLY A 281 40.89 -8.09 11.83
C GLY A 281 40.73 -7.57 13.28
N TYR A 282 39.55 -7.05 13.63
CA TYR A 282 39.25 -6.62 14.98
C TYR A 282 39.04 -7.82 15.92
N LYS A 283 39.76 -7.85 17.02
CA LYS A 283 39.56 -8.85 18.09
C LYS A 283 38.44 -8.38 19.01
N VAL A 284 37.19 -8.55 18.58
CA VAL A 284 36.06 -8.43 19.50
C VAL A 284 35.82 -9.82 20.09
N SER A 285 35.85 -9.94 21.41
CA SER A 285 35.59 -11.22 22.04
C SER A 285 34.15 -11.64 21.82
N SER A 286 33.88 -12.89 21.52
CA SER A 286 32.52 -13.46 21.44
C SER A 286 31.72 -13.14 22.71
N LYS A 287 32.38 -13.04 23.86
CA LYS A 287 31.80 -12.76 25.18
C LYS A 287 31.13 -11.37 25.26
N GLU A 288 31.72 -10.33 24.63
CA GLU A 288 31.13 -8.97 24.63
C GLU A 288 29.88 -8.93 23.75
N LEU A 289 29.89 -9.61 22.63
CA LEU A 289 28.71 -9.70 21.74
C LEU A 289 27.60 -10.57 22.35
N ASP A 290 27.96 -11.64 23.06
CA ASP A 290 27.01 -12.48 23.79
C ASP A 290 26.40 -11.71 24.97
N GLN A 291 27.18 -10.86 25.65
CA GLN A 291 26.68 -9.97 26.68
C GLN A 291 25.76 -8.87 26.14
N LEU A 292 26.08 -8.30 24.99
CA LEU A 292 25.21 -7.38 24.28
C LEU A 292 23.85 -8.03 23.95
N GLN A 293 23.89 -9.25 23.43
CA GLN A 293 22.65 -10.01 23.12
C GLN A 293 21.82 -10.29 24.38
N ALA A 294 22.43 -10.68 25.48
CA ALA A 294 21.75 -10.88 26.75
C ALA A 294 21.12 -9.59 27.32
N ASN A 295 21.80 -8.46 27.18
CA ASN A 295 21.27 -7.15 27.55
C ASN A 295 20.07 -6.74 26.70
N ILE A 296 20.13 -6.98 25.40
CA ILE A 296 19.02 -6.72 24.46
C ILE A 296 17.78 -7.53 24.86
N ILE A 297 17.93 -8.84 25.13
CA ILE A 297 16.81 -9.71 25.55
C ILE A 297 16.18 -9.18 26.84
N ARG A 298 16.99 -8.77 27.82
CA ARG A 298 16.49 -8.22 29.09
C ARG A 298 15.72 -6.91 28.87
N ASP A 299 16.19 -6.05 27.95
CA ASP A 299 15.53 -4.78 27.69
C ASP A 299 14.25 -4.96 26.86
N ILE A 300 14.21 -5.93 25.93
CA ILE A 300 13.00 -6.33 25.22
C ILE A 300 11.90 -6.78 26.22
N GLN A 301 12.26 -7.50 27.28
CA GLN A 301 11.28 -7.92 28.30
C GLN A 301 10.64 -6.74 29.04
N LYS A 302 11.38 -5.64 29.23
CA LYS A 302 10.83 -4.39 29.82
C LYS A 302 9.90 -3.66 28.86
N ASP A 303 10.07 -3.87 27.56
CA ASP A 303 9.24 -3.24 26.53
C ASP A 303 7.77 -3.71 26.58
N PHE A 304 7.47 -4.86 27.19
CA PHE A 304 6.08 -5.27 27.42
C PHE A 304 5.29 -4.24 28.20
N ASP A 305 5.88 -3.68 29.27
CA ASP A 305 5.21 -2.69 30.11
C ASP A 305 5.14 -1.31 29.41
N LYS A 306 6.15 -1.01 28.59
CA LYS A 306 6.21 0.25 27.82
C LYS A 306 5.20 0.30 26.68
N TYR A 307 4.97 -0.82 26.00
CA TYR A 307 4.07 -0.94 24.84
C TYR A 307 2.79 -1.73 25.19
N GLU A 308 2.42 -1.75 26.46
CA GLU A 308 1.25 -2.51 26.97
C GLU A 308 -0.03 -2.20 26.20
N SER A 309 -0.30 -0.92 25.93
CA SER A 309 -1.52 -0.48 25.23
C SER A 309 -1.61 -1.06 23.81
N ASP A 310 -0.52 -0.99 23.05
CA ASP A 310 -0.47 -1.44 21.66
C ASP A 310 -0.55 -2.98 21.62
N ILE A 311 0.16 -3.66 22.51
CA ILE A 311 0.11 -5.12 22.64
C ILE A 311 -1.29 -5.60 23.05
N LYS A 312 -1.97 -4.91 23.98
CA LYS A 312 -3.35 -5.21 24.35
C LYS A 312 -4.32 -5.07 23.18
N GLU A 313 -4.12 -4.05 22.34
CA GLU A 313 -4.91 -3.86 21.13
C GLU A 313 -4.70 -5.03 20.15
N ASP A 314 -3.45 -5.45 19.91
CA ASP A 314 -3.13 -6.59 19.03
C ASP A 314 -3.72 -7.91 19.56
N ILE A 315 -3.61 -8.18 20.88
CA ILE A 315 -4.24 -9.35 21.50
C ILE A 315 -5.75 -9.31 21.27
N GLY A 316 -6.37 -8.17 21.53
CA GLY A 316 -7.81 -7.97 21.40
C GLY A 316 -8.29 -8.20 19.97
N GLN A 317 -7.57 -7.66 18.98
CA GLN A 317 -7.87 -7.85 17.57
C GLN A 317 -7.77 -9.32 17.16
N ASN A 318 -6.72 -10.05 17.57
CA ASN A 318 -6.55 -11.46 17.25
C ASN A 318 -7.60 -12.36 17.92
N ILE A 319 -8.00 -12.07 19.16
CA ILE A 319 -9.11 -12.78 19.82
C ILE A 319 -10.43 -12.50 19.08
N LEU A 320 -10.75 -11.24 18.82
CA LEU A 320 -11.98 -10.85 18.13
C LEU A 320 -12.08 -11.43 16.72
N ALA A 321 -10.96 -11.59 16.03
CA ALA A 321 -10.91 -12.20 14.69
C ALA A 321 -11.42 -13.66 14.66
N ARG A 322 -11.48 -14.34 15.81
CA ARG A 322 -12.03 -15.69 15.91
C ARG A 322 -13.58 -15.72 16.05
N TYR A 323 -14.17 -14.61 16.41
CA TYR A 323 -15.60 -14.53 16.73
C TYR A 323 -16.38 -13.59 15.80
N LEU A 324 -15.72 -12.60 15.23
CA LEU A 324 -16.37 -11.57 14.46
C LEU A 324 -16.03 -11.67 12.98
N PRO A 325 -17.00 -11.41 12.08
CA PRO A 325 -16.73 -11.25 10.67
C PRO A 325 -15.75 -10.09 10.42
N GLU A 326 -14.93 -10.20 9.38
CA GLU A 326 -13.93 -9.22 8.99
C GLU A 326 -14.47 -7.78 8.91
N ARG A 327 -15.69 -7.60 8.38
CA ARG A 327 -16.37 -6.30 8.33
C ARG A 327 -16.48 -5.62 9.70
N MET A 328 -16.78 -6.38 10.75
CA MET A 328 -16.91 -5.82 12.10
C MET A 328 -15.55 -5.47 12.70
N LEU A 329 -14.52 -6.25 12.38
CA LEU A 329 -13.13 -5.95 12.76
C LEU A 329 -12.65 -4.65 12.12
N ILE A 330 -12.89 -4.48 10.83
CA ILE A 330 -12.57 -3.25 10.09
C ILE A 330 -13.30 -2.06 10.72
N GLN A 331 -14.61 -2.15 10.96
CA GLN A 331 -15.39 -1.07 11.58
C GLN A 331 -14.87 -0.67 12.97
N ARG A 332 -14.31 -1.62 13.72
CA ARG A 332 -13.72 -1.36 15.04
C ARG A 332 -12.33 -0.69 14.88
N GLY A 333 -11.46 -1.24 14.02
CA GLY A 333 -10.11 -0.74 13.81
C GLY A 333 -10.04 0.66 13.21
N VAL A 334 -10.99 1.03 12.34
CA VAL A 334 -11.08 2.37 11.72
C VAL A 334 -11.12 3.49 12.77
N LYS A 335 -11.73 3.26 13.94
CA LYS A 335 -11.88 4.30 14.98
C LYS A 335 -10.56 4.69 15.64
N SER A 336 -9.63 3.73 15.80
CA SER A 336 -8.31 3.95 16.40
C SER A 336 -7.20 4.24 15.37
N ASP A 337 -7.48 4.06 14.08
CA ASP A 337 -6.50 4.24 13.03
C ASP A 337 -6.10 5.71 12.86
N LYS A 338 -4.83 6.02 13.16
CA LYS A 338 -4.28 7.39 13.13
C LYS A 338 -4.28 8.00 11.72
N GLN A 339 -4.07 7.18 10.68
CA GLN A 339 -4.07 7.67 9.29
C GLN A 339 -5.48 7.93 8.80
N VAL A 340 -6.45 7.10 9.18
CA VAL A 340 -7.87 7.35 8.91
C VAL A 340 -8.35 8.61 9.64
N ASN A 341 -8.02 8.76 10.92
CA ASN A 341 -8.39 9.95 11.68
C ASN A 341 -7.79 11.22 11.08
N ALA A 342 -6.55 11.19 10.67
CA ALA A 342 -5.91 12.32 9.99
C ALA A 342 -6.53 12.62 8.62
N ALA A 343 -6.98 11.61 7.88
CA ALA A 343 -7.75 11.79 6.64
C ALA A 343 -9.10 12.46 6.91
N LEU A 344 -9.80 12.03 7.97
CA LEU A 344 -11.06 12.64 8.39
C LEU A 344 -10.86 14.10 8.85
N ASP A 345 -9.79 14.39 9.57
CA ASP A 345 -9.46 15.75 9.99
C ASP A 345 -9.12 16.65 8.79
N LEU A 346 -8.41 16.10 7.79
CA LEU A 346 -8.15 16.81 6.54
C LEU A 346 -9.43 17.10 5.76
N ILE A 347 -10.39 16.17 5.73
CA ILE A 347 -11.71 16.37 5.11
C ILE A 347 -12.50 17.50 5.82
N LYS A 348 -12.44 17.55 7.16
CA LYS A 348 -13.09 18.59 7.97
C LYS A 348 -12.43 19.95 7.79
N ASP A 349 -11.10 19.98 7.68
CA ASP A 349 -10.31 21.20 7.38
C ASP A 349 -10.31 21.45 5.87
N GLY A 350 -11.44 22.03 5.40
CA GLY A 350 -11.64 22.30 3.99
C GLY A 350 -10.56 23.18 3.36
N GLU A 351 -10.10 24.21 4.06
CA GLU A 351 -9.06 25.12 3.56
C GLU A 351 -7.75 24.39 3.30
N LYS A 352 -7.34 23.52 4.22
CA LYS A 352 -6.13 22.72 4.07
C LYS A 352 -6.23 21.71 2.93
N PHE A 353 -7.40 21.07 2.79
CA PHE A 353 -7.67 20.15 1.69
C PHE A 353 -7.57 20.87 0.34
N ASP A 354 -8.28 21.99 0.20
CA ASP A 354 -8.33 22.79 -1.03
C ASP A 354 -6.95 23.38 -1.38
N LYS A 355 -6.16 23.77 -0.37
CA LYS A 355 -4.79 24.26 -0.56
C LYS A 355 -3.86 23.19 -1.14
N ILE A 356 -4.03 21.92 -0.77
CA ILE A 356 -3.24 20.82 -1.34
C ILE A 356 -3.55 20.66 -2.84
N LEU A 357 -4.82 20.79 -3.24
CA LEU A 357 -5.26 20.64 -4.64
C LEU A 357 -5.23 21.94 -5.44
N ALA A 358 -4.81 23.05 -4.84
CA ALA A 358 -4.83 24.36 -5.48
C ALA A 358 -4.00 24.40 -6.76
N ARG A 359 -4.49 25.17 -7.75
CA ARG A 359 -3.76 25.41 -8.99
C ARG A 359 -2.45 26.15 -8.71
N THR A 360 -1.38 25.70 -9.39
CA THR A 360 -0.07 26.35 -9.37
C THR A 360 0.19 27.06 -10.70
N GLY A 361 1.22 27.90 -10.78
CA GLY A 361 1.60 28.57 -12.01
C GLY A 361 2.07 27.65 -13.17
N ASN A 362 2.25 26.35 -12.90
CA ASN A 362 2.72 25.36 -13.88
C ASN A 362 1.59 24.66 -14.64
N VAL A 363 0.37 25.19 -14.60
CA VAL A 363 -0.77 24.61 -15.34
C VAL A 363 -0.46 24.65 -16.84
N ARG A 364 -0.37 23.48 -17.45
CA ARG A 364 -0.33 23.36 -18.91
C ARG A 364 -1.75 23.30 -19.44
N GLU A 365 -2.16 24.32 -20.20
CA GLU A 365 -3.38 24.26 -21.00
C GLU A 365 -3.26 23.07 -21.95
N GLY A 366 -4.11 22.05 -21.82
CA GLY A 366 -4.14 20.90 -22.72
C GLY A 366 -4.12 19.50 -22.10
N ILE A 367 -4.14 19.36 -20.76
CA ILE A 367 -4.34 18.04 -20.10
C ILE A 367 -5.85 17.76 -19.93
N VAL A 368 -6.67 18.29 -20.80
CA VAL A 368 -8.07 17.85 -20.96
C VAL A 368 -8.12 17.02 -22.24
N GLY A 369 -8.02 15.69 -22.08
CA GLY A 369 -8.41 14.76 -23.16
C GLY A 369 -7.60 14.80 -24.46
N GLY A 370 -6.33 15.20 -24.45
CA GLY A 370 -5.55 15.26 -25.68
C GLY A 370 -4.06 15.30 -25.40
N SER A 371 -3.43 14.14 -25.24
CA SER A 371 -1.99 14.10 -25.48
C SER A 371 -1.79 14.49 -26.93
N THR A 372 -1.05 15.58 -27.21
CA THR A 372 -0.44 15.82 -28.50
C THR A 372 0.59 14.72 -28.76
N PHE A 373 0.12 13.52 -29.01
CA PHE A 373 0.95 12.43 -29.50
C PHE A 373 1.14 12.66 -30.99
N ASN A 374 2.39 12.72 -31.39
CA ASN A 374 2.76 12.63 -32.78
C ASN A 374 2.25 11.27 -33.31
N THR A 375 1.04 11.25 -33.87
CA THR A 375 0.34 10.09 -34.41
C THR A 375 1.05 9.49 -35.64
N ALA A 376 2.12 10.08 -36.12
CA ALA A 376 2.88 9.57 -37.22
C ALA A 376 3.68 8.27 -36.96
N ALA A 377 3.79 7.85 -35.69
CA ALA A 377 4.47 6.61 -35.32
C ALA A 377 3.55 5.60 -34.54
N ALA A 378 2.29 5.94 -34.34
CA ALA A 378 1.33 5.05 -33.64
C ALA A 378 0.57 4.25 -34.71
N GLY A 379 0.83 2.95 -34.75
CA GLY A 379 -0.06 2.00 -35.42
C GLY A 379 -1.47 2.13 -34.84
N LYS A 380 -2.46 1.73 -35.63
CA LYS A 380 -3.89 1.74 -35.26
C LYS A 380 -4.10 1.40 -33.83
N LEU A 381 -4.72 2.30 -33.05
CA LEU A 381 -5.21 2.00 -31.69
C LEU A 381 -6.21 0.85 -31.81
N LEU A 382 -5.97 -0.24 -31.11
CA LEU A 382 -6.94 -1.32 -30.95
C LEU A 382 -7.98 -0.86 -29.93
N ASP A 383 -9.25 -1.21 -30.14
CA ASP A 383 -10.27 -1.02 -29.12
C ASP A 383 -10.09 -2.03 -27.97
N GLU A 384 -10.85 -1.85 -26.87
CA GLU A 384 -10.70 -2.68 -25.67
C GLU A 384 -10.99 -4.15 -25.93
N ASP A 385 -11.96 -4.47 -26.81
CA ASP A 385 -12.36 -5.83 -27.14
C ASP A 385 -11.31 -6.50 -28.06
N GLU A 386 -10.77 -5.80 -29.04
CA GLU A 386 -9.66 -6.27 -29.87
C GLU A 386 -8.38 -6.50 -29.04
N PHE A 387 -8.12 -5.65 -28.03
CA PHE A 387 -7.01 -5.81 -27.11
C PHE A 387 -7.18 -7.04 -26.21
N ALA A 388 -8.35 -7.21 -25.61
CA ALA A 388 -8.67 -8.36 -24.76
C ALA A 388 -8.61 -9.69 -25.54
N ALA A 389 -9.07 -9.69 -26.79
CA ALA A 389 -9.05 -10.86 -27.63
C ALA A 389 -7.65 -11.23 -28.14
N LYS A 390 -6.80 -10.23 -28.43
CA LYS A 390 -5.46 -10.42 -29.00
C LYS A 390 -4.38 -10.68 -27.95
N PHE A 391 -4.60 -10.19 -26.73
CA PHE A 391 -3.72 -10.33 -25.59
C PHE A 391 -4.53 -10.82 -24.39
N SER A 392 -4.94 -12.11 -24.37
CA SER A 392 -5.69 -12.68 -23.26
C SER A 392 -4.89 -12.50 -21.96
N LEU A 393 -5.12 -11.37 -21.29
CA LEU A 393 -4.49 -11.05 -20.01
C LEU A 393 -5.11 -11.93 -18.93
N LYS A 394 -4.58 -13.13 -18.78
CA LYS A 394 -4.83 -13.93 -17.55
C LYS A 394 -3.86 -13.46 -16.48
N TRP A 395 -4.42 -13.00 -15.37
CA TRP A 395 -3.69 -12.57 -14.17
C TRP A 395 -3.60 -13.70 -13.16
#